data_7b4a2ae1efe153b7ce4ac749a9cc9e31
#
_entry.id   7b4a2ae1efe153b7ce4ac749a9cc9e31
#
_cell.length_a   1.000
_cell.length_b   1.000
_cell.length_c   1.000
_cell.angle_alpha   90.00
_cell.angle_beta   90.00
_cell.angle_gamma   90.00
#
_symmetry.space_group_name_H-M   'P 1'
#
loop_
_entity.id
_entity.type
_entity.pdbx_description
1 polymer ?
#
loop_
_entity_poly.entity_id
_entity_poly.type
_entity_poly.pdbx_seq_one_letter_code
_entity_poly.pdbx_strand_id
1 'polypeptide(L)'
;ARPRLRKAIVLGVVIGVIGVLLSPLQFMLNLEENTGLGLLFKLRGIAEPSDEVVVVSIERESSDHLDLPNNPDKWPRSLHARLVDNLVSEGAATITFDVHFIEPRNPEDDQRFAAAIQKAGNVVIGEPLIAKEVKLSDSGGSSSQPGVHSIVKIVKPIELFASAAVATAPFSLPRIPFKVNQYWGFQTGAGDSPTLPVVTFQLLILPHYEKFWGLLKKVNPQLATQLPADSASALRNQGIKQLIRDIRGIFESDPSVAPGMLQALADSESAADDPQDRARLISLIRMYAAPNSRYINYYGPPRTITTIPYHEALQLRDGKVGTKQYDLKGKAVFVGLSEAVLADRKDSFYTVFSQADGIF
;
A
#
# COMPACT_ATOMS: atom_id res chain seq x y z
N ALA A 1 12.80 -31.12 -48.29
CA ALA A 1 12.37 -30.78 -46.92
C ALA A 1 13.48 -30.12 -46.07
N ARG A 2 14.74 -30.63 -46.15
CA ARG A 2 15.90 -30.13 -45.34
C ARG A 2 16.26 -28.64 -45.55
N PRO A 3 16.27 -28.02 -46.76
CA PRO A 3 16.63 -26.62 -46.92
C PRO A 3 15.59 -25.63 -46.34
N ARG A 4 14.30 -25.98 -46.35
CA ARG A 4 13.26 -25.17 -45.76
C ARG A 4 13.32 -25.16 -44.22
N LEU A 5 13.61 -26.31 -43.63
CA LEU A 5 13.81 -26.42 -42.19
C LEU A 5 15.01 -25.62 -41.68
N ARG A 6 16.14 -25.66 -42.39
CA ARG A 6 17.31 -24.84 -42.05
C ARG A 6 17.00 -23.34 -42.12
N LYS A 7 16.30 -22.88 -43.15
CA LYS A 7 15.90 -21.49 -43.28
C LYS A 7 14.95 -21.06 -42.13
N ALA A 8 14.01 -21.93 -41.74
CA ALA A 8 13.12 -21.66 -40.62
C ALA A 8 13.86 -21.59 -39.29
N ILE A 9 14.83 -22.47 -39.04
CA ILE A 9 15.70 -22.45 -37.85
C ILE A 9 16.53 -21.17 -37.81
N VAL A 10 17.19 -20.82 -38.90
CA VAL A 10 18.02 -19.59 -38.98
C VAL A 10 17.15 -18.37 -38.75
N LEU A 11 15.97 -18.29 -39.36
CA LEU A 11 15.03 -17.19 -39.13
C LEU A 11 14.57 -17.11 -37.68
N GLY A 12 14.26 -18.23 -37.07
CA GLY A 12 13.88 -18.31 -35.66
C GLY A 12 14.97 -17.85 -34.70
N VAL A 13 16.23 -18.25 -34.97
CA VAL A 13 17.39 -17.80 -34.20
C VAL A 13 17.62 -16.28 -34.38
N VAL A 14 17.55 -15.77 -35.62
CA VAL A 14 17.71 -14.32 -35.88
C VAL A 14 16.62 -13.52 -35.15
N ILE A 15 15.36 -13.92 -35.24
CA ILE A 15 14.25 -13.25 -34.53
C ILE A 15 14.47 -13.33 -33.02
N GLY A 16 14.88 -14.48 -32.48
CA GLY A 16 15.19 -14.65 -31.06
C GLY A 16 16.31 -13.73 -30.59
N VAL A 17 17.41 -13.63 -31.34
CA VAL A 17 18.52 -12.72 -31.04
C VAL A 17 18.09 -11.26 -31.10
N ILE A 18 17.32 -10.87 -32.11
CA ILE A 18 16.76 -9.51 -32.20
C ILE A 18 15.86 -9.24 -31.00
N GLY A 19 15.01 -10.18 -30.63
CA GLY A 19 14.14 -10.04 -29.44
C GLY A 19 14.93 -9.83 -28.15
N VAL A 20 16.00 -10.60 -27.94
CA VAL A 20 16.89 -10.44 -26.77
C VAL A 20 17.60 -9.10 -26.78
N LEU A 21 18.08 -8.65 -27.96
CA LEU A 21 18.76 -7.35 -28.09
C LEU A 21 17.81 -6.15 -27.89
N LEU A 22 16.55 -6.30 -28.26
CA LEU A 22 15.54 -5.25 -28.11
C LEU A 22 14.88 -5.24 -26.71
N SER A 23 14.94 -6.36 -25.98
CA SER A 23 14.28 -6.49 -24.67
C SER A 23 14.68 -5.44 -23.62
N PRO A 24 15.94 -4.97 -23.53
CA PRO A 24 16.32 -3.94 -22.56
C PRO A 24 15.93 -2.52 -22.99
N LEU A 25 15.41 -2.32 -24.20
CA LEU A 25 14.98 -0.99 -24.63
C LEU A 25 13.73 -0.53 -23.87
N GLN A 26 13.76 0.70 -23.37
CA GLN A 26 12.67 1.31 -22.58
C GLN A 26 11.30 1.18 -23.27
N PHE A 27 11.26 1.26 -24.59
CA PHE A 27 10.04 1.07 -25.38
C PHE A 27 9.48 -0.36 -25.27
N MET A 28 10.35 -1.37 -25.30
CA MET A 28 9.94 -2.78 -25.19
C MET A 28 9.48 -3.11 -23.77
N LEU A 29 10.17 -2.60 -22.75
CA LEU A 29 9.75 -2.70 -21.36
C LEU A 29 8.36 -2.07 -21.15
N ASN A 30 8.15 -0.87 -21.67
CA ASN A 30 6.85 -0.20 -21.60
C ASN A 30 5.75 -0.99 -22.34
N LEU A 31 6.06 -1.60 -23.47
CA LEU A 31 5.11 -2.44 -24.23
C LEU A 31 4.76 -3.72 -23.44
N GLU A 32 5.76 -4.36 -22.84
CA GLU A 32 5.58 -5.54 -22.01
C GLU A 32 4.72 -5.22 -20.77
N GLU A 33 5.06 -4.17 -20.02
CA GLU A 33 4.33 -3.75 -18.83
C GLU A 33 2.90 -3.28 -19.13
N ASN A 34 2.71 -2.49 -20.17
CA ASN A 34 1.39 -1.91 -20.47
C ASN A 34 0.46 -2.85 -21.23
N THR A 35 1.00 -3.74 -22.05
CA THR A 35 0.20 -4.64 -22.88
C THR A 35 0.29 -6.08 -22.45
N GLY A 36 1.52 -6.59 -22.26
CA GLY A 36 1.76 -7.99 -21.89
C GLY A 36 1.19 -8.34 -20.53
N LEU A 37 1.52 -7.57 -19.51
CA LEU A 37 1.00 -7.78 -18.15
C LEU A 37 -0.53 -7.67 -18.12
N GLY A 38 -1.10 -6.69 -18.81
CA GLY A 38 -2.56 -6.54 -18.93
C GLY A 38 -3.24 -7.74 -19.61
N LEU A 39 -2.60 -8.32 -20.64
CA LEU A 39 -3.09 -9.53 -21.28
C LEU A 39 -3.04 -10.74 -20.33
N LEU A 40 -1.95 -10.89 -19.58
CA LEU A 40 -1.82 -11.98 -18.59
C LEU A 40 -2.92 -11.90 -17.51
N PHE A 41 -3.22 -10.70 -16.98
CA PHE A 41 -4.34 -10.53 -16.05
C PHE A 41 -5.69 -10.87 -16.67
N LYS A 42 -5.93 -10.47 -17.92
CA LYS A 42 -7.18 -10.81 -18.65
C LYS A 42 -7.29 -12.32 -18.88
N LEU A 43 -6.20 -13.00 -19.23
CA LEU A 43 -6.18 -14.45 -19.44
C LEU A 43 -6.38 -15.22 -18.12
N ARG A 44 -5.79 -14.73 -17.03
CA ARG A 44 -5.98 -15.31 -15.69
C ARG A 44 -7.42 -15.14 -15.22
N GLY A 45 -8.07 -14.05 -15.60
CA GLY A 45 -9.40 -13.67 -15.12
C GLY A 45 -9.39 -13.11 -13.70
N ILE A 46 -10.57 -13.14 -13.07
CA ILE A 46 -10.76 -12.67 -11.69
C ILE A 46 -10.19 -13.72 -10.74
N ALA A 47 -9.32 -13.28 -9.82
CA ALA A 47 -8.79 -14.10 -8.75
C ALA A 47 -9.56 -13.83 -7.45
N GLU A 48 -9.58 -14.79 -6.55
CA GLU A 48 -10.15 -14.62 -5.23
C GLU A 48 -9.31 -13.59 -4.43
N PRO A 49 -9.94 -12.51 -3.95
CA PRO A 49 -9.23 -11.49 -3.18
C PRO A 49 -8.91 -12.00 -1.77
N SER A 50 -7.93 -11.38 -1.14
CA SER A 50 -7.68 -11.61 0.28
C SER A 50 -8.89 -11.14 1.10
N ASP A 51 -9.33 -11.96 2.03
CA ASP A 51 -10.39 -11.61 2.98
C ASP A 51 -9.90 -10.76 4.16
N GLU A 52 -8.58 -10.52 4.25
CA GLU A 52 -7.96 -9.71 5.31
C GLU A 52 -8.10 -8.19 5.11
N VAL A 53 -8.61 -7.77 3.94
CA VAL A 53 -8.72 -6.36 3.58
C VAL A 53 -10.15 -5.99 3.22
N VAL A 54 -10.62 -4.88 3.79
CA VAL A 54 -11.90 -4.26 3.49
C VAL A 54 -11.66 -2.81 3.08
N VAL A 55 -12.39 -2.33 2.09
CA VAL A 55 -12.36 -0.93 1.64
C VAL A 55 -13.64 -0.23 2.07
N VAL A 56 -13.53 0.91 2.73
CA VAL A 56 -14.63 1.86 2.91
C VAL A 56 -14.51 2.95 1.86
N SER A 57 -15.42 2.94 0.89
CA SER A 57 -15.38 3.82 -0.26
C SER A 57 -16.08 5.15 0.00
N ILE A 58 -15.34 6.25 -0.11
CA ILE A 58 -15.91 7.60 -0.18
C ILE A 58 -16.29 7.85 -1.64
N GLU A 59 -17.57 7.86 -1.92
CA GLU A 59 -18.11 7.97 -3.27
C GLU A 59 -19.34 8.91 -3.31
N ARG A 60 -19.74 9.29 -4.51
CA ARG A 60 -20.85 10.22 -4.72
C ARG A 60 -22.15 9.74 -4.08
N GLU A 61 -22.43 8.43 -4.19
CA GLU A 61 -23.60 7.83 -3.55
C GLU A 61 -23.64 8.14 -2.03
N SER A 62 -22.48 8.10 -1.36
CA SER A 62 -22.39 8.46 0.05
C SER A 62 -22.66 9.96 0.30
N SER A 63 -22.22 10.85 -0.61
CA SER A 63 -22.55 12.28 -0.54
C SER A 63 -24.03 12.52 -0.62
N ASP A 64 -24.68 11.88 -1.60
CA ASP A 64 -26.11 12.04 -1.86
C ASP A 64 -26.95 11.49 -0.68
N HIS A 65 -26.57 10.33 -0.11
CA HIS A 65 -27.27 9.74 1.05
C HIS A 65 -27.11 10.54 2.35
N LEU A 66 -25.99 11.24 2.50
CA LEU A 66 -25.69 12.02 3.71
C LEU A 66 -26.04 13.50 3.57
N ASP A 67 -26.59 13.92 2.42
CA ASP A 67 -26.85 15.32 2.07
C ASP A 67 -25.60 16.21 2.24
N LEU A 68 -24.47 15.73 1.72
CA LEU A 68 -23.16 16.37 1.83
C LEU A 68 -22.64 16.82 0.46
N PRO A 69 -21.73 17.80 0.44
CA PRO A 69 -21.06 18.20 -0.79
C PRO A 69 -20.31 17.01 -1.43
N ASN A 70 -20.29 16.94 -2.79
CA ASN A 70 -19.51 15.95 -3.54
C ASN A 70 -17.97 16.05 -3.33
N ASN A 71 -17.52 17.06 -2.60
CA ASN A 71 -16.13 17.19 -2.19
C ASN A 71 -15.95 16.69 -0.75
N PRO A 72 -15.37 15.49 -0.53
CA PRO A 72 -15.15 14.92 0.81
C PRO A 72 -14.27 15.79 1.70
N ASP A 73 -13.44 16.64 1.11
CA ASP A 73 -12.65 17.60 1.87
C ASP A 73 -13.53 18.61 2.63
N LYS A 74 -14.80 18.74 2.31
CA LYS A 74 -15.75 19.63 3.01
C LYS A 74 -16.63 18.87 4.01
N TRP A 75 -16.48 17.57 4.14
CA TRP A 75 -17.30 16.79 5.07
C TRP A 75 -16.92 17.09 6.53
N PRO A 76 -17.89 17.14 7.46
CA PRO A 76 -17.60 17.27 8.87
C PRO A 76 -16.71 16.14 9.38
N ARG A 77 -15.63 16.47 10.08
CA ARG A 77 -14.69 15.45 10.60
C ARG A 77 -15.28 14.62 11.74
N SER A 78 -16.36 15.09 12.36
CA SER A 78 -17.18 14.30 13.27
C SER A 78 -17.75 13.03 12.63
N LEU A 79 -17.96 13.01 11.31
CA LEU A 79 -18.36 11.78 10.60
C LEU A 79 -17.21 10.77 10.55
N HIS A 80 -15.97 11.22 10.34
CA HIS A 80 -14.80 10.35 10.41
C HIS A 80 -14.58 9.81 11.81
N ALA A 81 -14.85 10.62 12.86
CA ALA A 81 -14.81 10.15 14.24
C ALA A 81 -15.82 9.02 14.48
N ARG A 82 -17.06 9.19 14.04
CA ARG A 82 -18.10 8.17 14.13
C ARG A 82 -17.75 6.92 13.32
N LEU A 83 -17.15 7.07 12.14
CA LEU A 83 -16.68 5.94 11.35
C LEU A 83 -15.62 5.13 12.10
N VAL A 84 -14.62 5.80 12.70
CA VAL A 84 -13.58 5.14 13.49
C VAL A 84 -14.19 4.36 14.64
N ASP A 85 -15.10 4.98 15.42
CA ASP A 85 -15.77 4.31 16.54
C ASP A 85 -16.54 3.06 16.06
N ASN A 86 -17.25 3.14 14.92
CA ASN A 86 -17.96 2.00 14.36
C ASN A 86 -17.01 0.89 13.94
N LEU A 87 -15.95 1.20 13.16
CA LEU A 87 -15.00 0.20 12.68
C LEU A 87 -14.27 -0.49 13.83
N VAL A 88 -13.93 0.24 14.89
CA VAL A 88 -13.37 -0.33 16.13
C VAL A 88 -14.37 -1.26 16.80
N SER A 89 -15.64 -0.86 16.91
CA SER A 89 -16.67 -1.71 17.51
C SER A 89 -16.91 -3.01 16.75
N GLU A 90 -16.70 -3.00 15.42
CA GLU A 90 -16.77 -4.18 14.56
C GLU A 90 -15.47 -5.00 14.54
N GLY A 91 -14.45 -4.60 15.31
CA GLY A 91 -13.22 -5.36 15.51
C GLY A 91 -12.17 -5.20 14.43
N ALA A 92 -12.18 -4.11 13.68
CA ALA A 92 -11.12 -3.80 12.70
C ALA A 92 -9.74 -3.80 13.37
N ALA A 93 -8.78 -4.56 12.83
CA ALA A 93 -7.43 -4.64 13.37
C ALA A 93 -6.62 -3.37 13.10
N THR A 94 -6.79 -2.77 11.93
CA THR A 94 -6.21 -1.47 11.57
C THR A 94 -7.21 -0.66 10.76
N ILE A 95 -7.19 0.66 10.91
CA ILE A 95 -8.00 1.60 10.13
C ILE A 95 -7.04 2.57 9.45
N THR A 96 -7.04 2.60 8.13
CA THR A 96 -6.08 3.36 7.35
C THR A 96 -6.81 4.37 6.47
N PHE A 97 -6.58 5.65 6.71
CA PHE A 97 -7.15 6.72 5.88
C PHE A 97 -6.20 7.09 4.75
N ASP A 98 -6.60 6.81 3.52
CA ASP A 98 -6.03 7.39 2.31
C ASP A 98 -6.76 8.70 1.99
N VAL A 99 -6.75 9.60 2.96
CA VAL A 99 -7.37 10.93 2.93
C VAL A 99 -6.40 11.93 3.55
N HIS A 100 -6.30 13.11 2.96
CA HIS A 100 -5.35 14.13 3.38
C HIS A 100 -5.96 15.12 4.38
N PHE A 101 -5.47 15.10 5.61
CA PHE A 101 -5.93 15.98 6.70
C PHE A 101 -4.86 17.05 7.00
N ILE A 102 -4.50 17.86 6.00
CA ILE A 102 -3.37 18.82 6.07
C ILE A 102 -3.75 20.21 6.57
N GLU A 103 -5.03 20.53 6.66
CA GLU A 103 -5.52 21.83 7.10
C GLU A 103 -6.47 21.68 8.29
N PRO A 104 -6.39 22.57 9.32
CA PRO A 104 -7.39 22.61 10.38
C PRO A 104 -8.73 23.12 9.83
N ARG A 105 -9.83 22.67 10.44
CA ARG A 105 -11.20 23.06 10.04
C ARG A 105 -12.00 23.48 11.26
N ASN A 106 -13.20 22.91 11.45
CA ASN A 106 -13.98 23.14 12.64
C ASN A 106 -13.26 22.57 13.87
N PRO A 107 -12.87 23.39 14.87
CA PRO A 107 -12.07 22.93 16.01
C PRO A 107 -12.76 21.82 16.82
N GLU A 108 -14.08 21.85 16.94
CA GLU A 108 -14.83 20.87 17.69
C GLU A 108 -14.86 19.50 16.99
N ASP A 109 -15.07 19.52 15.67
CA ASP A 109 -15.02 18.30 14.84
C ASP A 109 -13.60 17.71 14.78
N ASP A 110 -12.59 18.60 14.69
CA ASP A 110 -11.17 18.18 14.68
C ASP A 110 -10.81 17.52 16.01
N GLN A 111 -11.23 18.07 17.13
CA GLN A 111 -11.02 17.51 18.47
C GLN A 111 -11.72 16.15 18.62
N ARG A 112 -12.97 16.03 18.17
CA ARG A 112 -13.70 14.76 18.19
C ARG A 112 -13.02 13.67 17.39
N PHE A 113 -12.54 14.03 16.20
CA PHE A 113 -11.85 13.06 15.33
C PHE A 113 -10.50 12.64 15.92
N ALA A 114 -9.71 13.60 16.44
CA ALA A 114 -8.46 13.28 17.13
C ALA A 114 -8.69 12.36 18.36
N ALA A 115 -9.72 12.64 19.15
CA ALA A 115 -10.06 11.80 20.29
C ALA A 115 -10.47 10.38 19.89
N ALA A 116 -11.24 10.23 18.79
CA ALA A 116 -11.59 8.91 18.26
C ALA A 116 -10.35 8.14 17.77
N ILE A 117 -9.44 8.80 17.04
CA ILE A 117 -8.16 8.22 16.59
C ILE A 117 -7.32 7.74 17.77
N GLN A 118 -7.14 8.60 18.77
CA GLN A 118 -6.35 8.29 19.96
C GLN A 118 -6.96 7.12 20.76
N LYS A 119 -8.27 7.12 20.95
CA LYS A 119 -8.99 6.04 21.63
C LYS A 119 -8.89 4.72 20.90
N ALA A 120 -8.96 4.74 19.56
CA ALA A 120 -8.82 3.57 18.70
C ALA A 120 -7.44 2.92 18.79
N GLY A 121 -6.37 3.73 18.81
CA GLY A 121 -4.98 3.26 18.93
C GLY A 121 -4.44 2.46 17.74
N ASN A 122 -5.23 2.27 16.68
CA ASN A 122 -4.91 1.46 15.51
C ASN A 122 -5.14 2.20 14.17
N VAL A 123 -5.18 3.54 14.21
CA VAL A 123 -5.45 4.38 13.04
C VAL A 123 -4.16 4.85 12.40
N VAL A 124 -4.05 4.69 11.07
CA VAL A 124 -2.98 5.21 10.23
C VAL A 124 -3.53 6.29 9.30
N ILE A 125 -2.80 7.39 9.12
CA ILE A 125 -3.24 8.51 8.28
C ILE A 125 -2.27 8.71 7.12
N GLY A 126 -2.82 8.93 5.92
CA GLY A 126 -2.08 9.20 4.70
C GLY A 126 -1.34 10.55 4.73
N GLU A 127 -0.12 10.57 4.21
CA GLU A 127 0.72 11.75 4.00
C GLU A 127 0.81 12.02 2.49
N PRO A 128 0.32 13.15 1.97
CA PRO A 128 0.50 13.49 0.56
C PRO A 128 1.97 13.74 0.22
N LEU A 129 2.35 13.35 -0.99
CA LEU A 129 3.65 13.65 -1.57
C LEU A 129 3.51 14.79 -2.57
N ILE A 130 4.20 15.88 -2.32
CA ILE A 130 4.26 17.04 -3.22
C ILE A 130 5.61 17.05 -3.93
N ALA A 131 5.61 16.92 -5.26
CA ALA A 131 6.79 17.12 -6.07
C ALA A 131 7.01 18.64 -6.26
N LYS A 132 8.14 19.15 -5.79
CA LYS A 132 8.56 20.53 -6.04
C LYS A 132 9.69 20.52 -7.06
N GLU A 133 9.46 21.13 -8.21
CA GLU A 133 10.52 21.37 -9.18
C GLU A 133 11.44 22.47 -8.65
N VAL A 134 12.70 22.13 -8.42
CA VAL A 134 13.73 23.09 -8.05
C VAL A 134 14.62 23.33 -9.28
N LYS A 135 14.53 24.52 -9.82
CA LYS A 135 15.49 24.98 -10.81
C LYS A 135 16.79 25.30 -10.08
N LEU A 136 17.85 24.55 -10.34
CA LEU A 136 19.18 24.92 -9.91
C LEU A 136 19.60 26.14 -10.76
N SER A 137 19.69 27.31 -10.12
CA SER A 137 20.33 28.46 -10.74
C SER A 137 21.83 28.18 -10.81
N ASP A 138 22.35 28.05 -12.01
CA ASP A 138 23.79 27.93 -12.28
C ASP A 138 24.53 29.11 -11.65
N SER A 139 25.33 28.84 -10.65
CA SER A 139 26.41 29.70 -10.24
C SER A 139 27.68 29.26 -11.02
N GLY A 140 27.81 29.75 -12.25
CA GLY A 140 29.06 29.86 -12.97
C GLY A 140 29.47 28.66 -13.82
N GLY A 141 29.36 28.79 -15.13
CA GLY A 141 30.23 28.13 -16.11
C GLY A 141 29.59 27.12 -17.06
N SER A 142 29.40 27.58 -18.31
CA SER A 142 29.43 26.81 -19.57
C SER A 142 28.47 25.63 -19.76
N SER A 143 27.44 25.88 -20.58
CA SER A 143 26.73 24.95 -21.48
C SER A 143 26.33 23.58 -20.90
N SER A 144 25.32 23.53 -20.08
CA SER A 144 24.50 22.36 -19.85
C SER A 144 23.05 22.78 -19.62
N GLN A 145 22.09 22.07 -20.19
CA GLN A 145 20.67 22.35 -19.99
C GLN A 145 20.34 22.41 -18.49
N PRO A 146 19.50 23.35 -18.03
CA PRO A 146 19.13 23.45 -16.63
C PRO A 146 18.47 22.13 -16.21
N GLY A 147 19.15 21.39 -15.36
CA GLY A 147 18.63 20.16 -14.79
C GLY A 147 17.45 20.50 -13.85
N VAL A 148 16.24 20.14 -14.24
CA VAL A 148 15.08 20.23 -13.34
C VAL A 148 15.17 19.05 -12.38
N HIS A 149 15.56 19.31 -11.13
CA HIS A 149 15.51 18.29 -10.08
C HIS A 149 14.15 18.38 -9.38
N SER A 150 13.41 17.29 -9.40
CA SER A 150 12.16 17.18 -8.65
C SER A 150 12.49 16.68 -7.24
N ILE A 151 12.28 17.53 -6.23
CA ILE A 151 12.37 17.15 -4.83
C ILE A 151 10.99 16.74 -4.36
N VAL A 152 10.86 15.51 -3.89
CA VAL A 152 9.62 15.00 -3.30
C VAL A 152 9.59 15.38 -1.82
N LYS A 153 8.54 16.11 -1.42
CA LYS A 153 8.31 16.51 -0.02
C LYS A 153 7.09 15.79 0.53
N ILE A 154 7.26 15.12 1.66
CA ILE A 154 6.14 14.60 2.47
C ILE A 154 5.47 15.77 3.19
N VAL A 155 4.16 15.88 3.07
CA VAL A 155 3.35 16.83 3.84
C VAL A 155 2.63 16.06 4.94
N LYS A 156 2.88 16.44 6.18
CA LYS A 156 2.24 15.79 7.33
C LYS A 156 0.79 16.27 7.49
N PRO A 157 -0.09 15.43 8.04
CA PRO A 157 -1.37 15.86 8.59
C PRO A 157 -1.16 16.94 9.65
N ILE A 158 -2.23 17.67 10.01
CA ILE A 158 -2.15 18.59 11.15
C ILE A 158 -1.68 17.87 12.40
N GLU A 159 -0.92 18.54 13.24
CA GLU A 159 -0.26 17.95 14.41
C GLU A 159 -1.24 17.24 15.34
N LEU A 160 -2.45 17.76 15.45
CA LEU A 160 -3.53 17.18 16.25
C LEU A 160 -3.84 15.74 15.84
N PHE A 161 -3.85 15.42 14.54
CA PHE A 161 -4.09 14.07 14.05
C PHE A 161 -2.83 13.24 13.96
N ALA A 162 -1.71 13.87 13.60
CA ALA A 162 -0.43 13.19 13.50
C ALA A 162 0.01 12.59 14.85
N SER A 163 -0.24 13.31 15.94
CA SER A 163 0.08 12.84 17.30
C SER A 163 -0.96 11.87 17.87
N ALA A 164 -2.21 11.93 17.40
CA ALA A 164 -3.26 10.99 17.83
C ALA A 164 -3.15 9.62 17.13
N ALA A 165 -2.67 9.60 15.88
CA ALA A 165 -2.55 8.38 15.07
C ALA A 165 -1.38 7.50 15.54
N VAL A 166 -1.53 6.17 15.35
CA VAL A 166 -0.43 5.23 15.63
C VAL A 166 0.73 5.43 14.67
N ALA A 167 0.44 5.89 13.45
CA ALA A 167 1.42 6.32 12.46
C ALA A 167 0.78 7.21 11.39
N THR A 168 1.66 7.93 10.69
CA THR A 168 1.35 8.59 9.43
C THR A 168 2.29 8.06 8.36
N ALA A 169 1.85 7.88 7.12
CA ALA A 169 2.69 7.30 6.07
C ALA A 169 2.32 7.82 4.68
N PRO A 170 3.29 7.99 3.76
CA PRO A 170 3.02 8.40 2.41
C PRO A 170 2.37 7.26 1.61
N PHE A 171 1.43 7.63 0.74
CA PHE A 171 0.93 6.74 -0.27
C PHE A 171 0.98 7.46 -1.61
N SER A 172 1.90 7.02 -2.46
CA SER A 172 1.95 7.46 -3.84
C SER A 172 2.20 6.27 -4.73
N LEU A 173 1.53 6.27 -5.86
CA LEU A 173 1.75 5.30 -6.90
C LEU A 173 2.81 5.84 -7.88
N PRO A 174 3.65 4.99 -8.46
CA PRO A 174 4.55 5.39 -9.53
C PRO A 174 3.74 6.04 -10.66
N ARG A 175 4.13 7.23 -11.09
CA ARG A 175 3.50 7.88 -12.25
C ARG A 175 3.99 7.18 -13.51
N ILE A 176 3.21 6.23 -13.98
CA ILE A 176 3.43 5.57 -15.26
C ILE A 176 2.48 6.23 -16.27
N PRO A 177 2.94 6.56 -17.49
CA PRO A 177 2.17 7.38 -18.45
C PRO A 177 0.80 6.81 -18.82
N PHE A 178 0.58 5.49 -18.65
CA PHE A 178 -0.62 4.82 -19.16
C PHE A 178 -1.37 4.00 -18.11
N LYS A 179 -0.67 3.19 -17.28
CA LYS A 179 -1.31 2.30 -16.30
C LYS A 179 -0.47 2.17 -15.05
N VAL A 180 -1.14 2.05 -13.90
CA VAL A 180 -0.48 1.74 -12.64
C VAL A 180 -0.35 0.21 -12.54
N ASN A 181 0.88 -0.27 -12.63
CA ASN A 181 1.22 -1.70 -12.50
C ASN A 181 2.09 -1.98 -11.29
N GLN A 182 2.63 -0.93 -10.66
CA GLN A 182 3.56 -1.05 -9.56
C GLN A 182 3.14 -0.15 -8.38
N TYR A 183 3.62 -0.49 -7.19
CA TYR A 183 3.53 0.34 -6.00
C TYR A 183 4.88 0.38 -5.29
N TRP A 184 5.11 1.39 -4.49
CA TRP A 184 6.28 1.47 -3.63
C TRP A 184 5.96 0.90 -2.25
N GLY A 185 6.81 -0.05 -1.79
CA GLY A 185 6.83 -0.46 -0.39
C GLY A 185 7.56 0.58 0.47
N PHE A 186 8.67 1.10 -0.05
CA PHE A 186 9.48 2.14 0.59
C PHE A 186 9.74 3.27 -0.41
N GLN A 187 9.56 4.51 0.04
CA GLN A 187 9.69 5.69 -0.79
C GLN A 187 11.12 6.23 -0.70
N THR A 188 11.98 5.83 -1.63
CA THR A 188 13.39 6.22 -1.68
C THR A 188 13.58 7.73 -1.83
N GLY A 189 12.77 8.38 -2.67
CA GLY A 189 12.81 9.84 -2.86
C GLY A 189 12.42 10.66 -1.62
N ALA A 190 11.96 10.01 -0.55
CA ALA A 190 11.56 10.61 0.72
C ALA A 190 12.22 9.91 1.92
N GLY A 191 13.51 9.55 1.78
CA GLY A 191 14.34 8.98 2.85
C GLY A 191 13.92 7.57 3.27
N ASP A 192 13.65 6.70 2.30
CA ASP A 192 13.23 5.31 2.51
C ASP A 192 12.05 5.16 3.49
N SER A 193 11.14 6.13 3.43
CA SER A 193 9.95 6.11 4.28
C SER A 193 9.05 4.93 3.91
N PRO A 194 8.62 4.10 4.89
CA PRO A 194 7.64 3.06 4.64
C PRO A 194 6.32 3.69 4.20
N THR A 195 5.70 3.10 3.17
CA THR A 195 4.45 3.60 2.62
C THR A 195 3.23 3.12 3.41
N LEU A 196 2.09 3.74 3.16
CA LEU A 196 0.84 3.44 3.83
C LEU A 196 0.50 1.94 3.86
N PRO A 197 0.59 1.18 2.74
CA PRO A 197 0.36 -0.26 2.75
C PRO A 197 1.34 -1.04 3.66
N VAL A 198 2.62 -0.67 3.68
CA VAL A 198 3.64 -1.34 4.50
C VAL A 198 3.38 -1.10 5.98
N VAL A 199 3.06 0.13 6.38
CA VAL A 199 2.73 0.46 7.77
C VAL A 199 1.47 -0.27 8.23
N THR A 200 0.42 -0.27 7.39
CA THR A 200 -0.83 -0.98 7.68
C THR A 200 -0.60 -2.48 7.83
N PHE A 201 0.17 -3.08 6.92
CA PHE A 201 0.46 -4.52 6.97
C PHE A 201 1.31 -4.89 8.20
N GLN A 202 2.31 -4.07 8.55
CA GLN A 202 3.10 -4.30 9.77
C GLN A 202 2.24 -4.23 11.03
N LEU A 203 1.29 -3.29 11.10
CA LEU A 203 0.35 -3.21 12.22
C LEU A 203 -0.60 -4.40 12.28
N LEU A 204 -1.11 -4.86 11.13
CA LEU A 204 -1.96 -6.04 11.05
C LEU A 204 -1.24 -7.30 11.59
N ILE A 205 0.06 -7.41 11.34
CA ILE A 205 0.88 -8.57 11.74
C ILE A 205 1.58 -8.36 13.11
N LEU A 206 1.43 -7.20 13.71
CA LEU A 206 2.08 -6.90 14.98
C LEU A 206 1.82 -7.94 16.10
N PRO A 207 0.65 -8.59 16.21
CA PRO A 207 0.43 -9.69 17.15
C PRO A 207 1.35 -10.91 16.95
N HIS A 208 1.98 -11.05 15.78
CA HIS A 208 2.91 -12.14 15.47
C HIS A 208 4.39 -11.70 15.52
N TYR A 209 4.67 -10.50 16.05
CA TYR A 209 6.01 -9.94 16.08
C TYR A 209 7.01 -10.81 16.86
N GLU A 210 6.62 -11.37 17.98
CA GLU A 210 7.46 -12.22 18.81
C GLU A 210 7.86 -13.52 18.07
N LYS A 211 6.95 -14.09 17.26
CA LYS A 211 7.28 -15.22 16.38
C LYS A 211 8.28 -14.79 15.29
N PHE A 212 8.07 -13.63 14.67
CA PHE A 212 9.01 -13.07 13.68
C PHE A 212 10.40 -12.84 14.30
N TRP A 213 10.45 -12.20 15.45
CA TRP A 213 11.71 -11.97 16.18
C TRP A 213 12.41 -13.28 16.56
N GLY A 214 11.65 -14.28 16.99
CA GLY A 214 12.15 -15.62 17.31
C GLY A 214 12.77 -16.32 16.10
N LEU A 215 12.18 -16.18 14.90
CA LEU A 215 12.77 -16.68 13.66
C LEU A 215 14.07 -15.96 13.32
N LEU A 216 14.10 -14.63 13.42
CA LEU A 216 15.32 -13.85 13.20
C LEU A 216 16.42 -14.27 14.16
N LYS A 217 16.10 -14.46 15.45
CA LYS A 217 17.06 -14.90 16.48
C LYS A 217 17.62 -16.29 16.18
N LYS A 218 16.84 -17.21 15.64
CA LYS A 218 17.34 -18.54 15.22
C LYS A 218 18.35 -18.43 14.08
N VAL A 219 18.13 -17.51 13.13
CA VAL A 219 18.98 -17.35 11.94
C VAL A 219 20.22 -16.52 12.25
N ASN A 220 20.05 -15.39 12.93
CA ASN A 220 21.13 -14.49 13.30
C ASN A 220 20.86 -13.82 14.66
N PRO A 221 21.36 -14.41 15.76
CA PRO A 221 21.16 -13.88 17.10
C PRO A 221 21.68 -12.44 17.30
N GLN A 222 22.77 -12.07 16.61
CA GLN A 222 23.36 -10.74 16.73
C GLN A 222 22.45 -9.67 16.10
N LEU A 223 21.90 -9.92 14.94
CA LEU A 223 20.94 -9.02 14.29
C LEU A 223 19.64 -8.90 15.08
N ALA A 224 19.19 -10.00 15.70
CA ALA A 224 17.98 -9.98 16.53
C ALA A 224 18.11 -9.06 17.76
N THR A 225 19.33 -8.86 18.30
CA THR A 225 19.55 -7.93 19.43
C THR A 225 19.38 -6.46 19.07
N GLN A 226 19.37 -6.12 17.78
CA GLN A 226 19.13 -4.75 17.30
C GLN A 226 17.65 -4.36 17.39
N LEU A 227 16.77 -5.34 17.59
CA LEU A 227 15.33 -5.13 17.68
C LEU A 227 14.83 -5.46 19.09
N PRO A 228 13.80 -4.75 19.59
CA PRO A 228 13.12 -5.14 20.81
C PRO A 228 12.57 -6.57 20.70
N ALA A 229 12.59 -7.33 21.80
CA ALA A 229 12.13 -8.71 21.79
C ALA A 229 10.60 -8.86 21.77
N ASP A 230 9.88 -7.81 22.14
CA ASP A 230 8.42 -7.79 22.18
C ASP A 230 7.82 -6.56 21.48
N SER A 231 6.62 -6.73 20.95
CA SER A 231 5.88 -5.72 20.18
C SER A 231 5.56 -4.46 20.98
N ALA A 232 5.24 -4.62 22.27
CA ALA A 232 4.88 -3.49 23.14
C ALA A 232 6.09 -2.57 23.38
N SER A 233 7.29 -3.15 23.58
CA SER A 233 8.53 -2.39 23.71
C SER A 233 8.93 -1.73 22.40
N ALA A 234 8.72 -2.40 21.26
CA ALA A 234 8.96 -1.86 19.93
C ALA A 234 8.14 -0.59 19.70
N LEU A 235 6.84 -0.63 20.01
CA LEU A 235 5.96 0.53 19.83
C LEU A 235 6.26 1.67 20.81
N ARG A 236 6.51 1.36 22.09
CA ARG A 236 6.79 2.39 23.11
C ARG A 236 8.09 3.14 22.88
N ASN A 237 9.13 2.43 22.47
CA ASN A 237 10.49 3.00 22.42
C ASN A 237 10.77 3.74 21.11
N GLN A 238 10.21 3.26 20.00
CA GLN A 238 10.61 3.70 18.65
C GLN A 238 9.43 4.10 17.78
N GLY A 239 8.23 3.58 18.06
CA GLY A 239 7.09 3.68 17.20
C GLY A 239 7.21 2.77 15.95
N ILE A 240 6.09 2.52 15.31
CA ILE A 240 5.99 1.53 14.23
C ILE A 240 6.87 1.86 13.01
N LYS A 241 6.99 3.14 12.64
CA LYS A 241 7.81 3.55 11.47
C LYS A 241 9.30 3.30 11.68
N GLN A 242 9.79 3.49 12.90
CA GLN A 242 11.19 3.22 13.21
C GLN A 242 11.46 1.71 13.25
N LEU A 243 10.57 0.94 13.87
CA LEU A 243 10.63 -0.51 13.84
C LEU A 243 10.73 -1.05 12.41
N ILE A 244 9.88 -0.55 11.50
CA ILE A 244 9.89 -0.95 10.09
C ILE A 244 11.25 -0.63 9.45
N ARG A 245 11.81 0.55 9.70
CA ARG A 245 13.14 0.93 9.16
C ARG A 245 14.26 0.05 9.69
N ASP A 246 14.24 -0.26 10.98
CA ASP A 246 15.25 -1.10 11.60
C ASP A 246 15.21 -2.53 11.06
N ILE A 247 14.01 -3.11 10.94
CA ILE A 247 13.83 -4.41 10.29
C ILE A 247 14.33 -4.35 8.85
N ARG A 248 13.95 -3.32 8.08
CA ARG A 248 14.40 -3.15 6.69
C ARG A 248 15.92 -3.10 6.59
N GLY A 249 16.58 -2.31 7.46
CA GLY A 249 18.03 -2.23 7.53
C GLY A 249 18.72 -3.59 7.78
N ILE A 250 18.13 -4.43 8.62
CA ILE A 250 18.62 -5.81 8.85
C ILE A 250 18.59 -6.63 7.56
N PHE A 251 17.46 -6.61 6.84
CA PHE A 251 17.30 -7.39 5.60
C PHE A 251 18.19 -6.86 4.47
N GLU A 252 18.47 -5.57 4.43
CA GLU A 252 19.39 -4.96 3.45
C GLU A 252 20.85 -5.25 3.78
N SER A 253 21.19 -5.31 5.07
CA SER A 253 22.57 -5.58 5.51
C SER A 253 23.00 -7.05 5.31
N ASP A 254 22.04 -7.98 5.37
CA ASP A 254 22.31 -9.42 5.22
C ASP A 254 21.20 -10.09 4.38
N PRO A 255 21.41 -10.26 3.08
CA PRO A 255 20.45 -10.91 2.19
C PRO A 255 20.16 -12.39 2.53
N SER A 256 20.98 -13.03 3.38
CA SER A 256 20.77 -14.42 3.79
C SER A 256 19.70 -14.57 4.88
N VAL A 257 19.31 -13.48 5.55
CA VAL A 257 18.30 -13.45 6.62
C VAL A 257 16.95 -13.97 6.11
N ALA A 258 16.49 -13.46 4.96
CA ALA A 258 15.18 -13.85 4.43
C ALA A 258 15.07 -15.34 4.10
N PRO A 259 15.95 -15.95 3.29
CA PRO A 259 15.90 -17.38 3.03
C PRO A 259 16.09 -18.21 4.31
N GLY A 260 16.96 -17.77 5.22
CA GLY A 260 17.16 -18.45 6.51
C GLY A 260 15.90 -18.45 7.37
N MET A 261 15.19 -17.32 7.48
CA MET A 261 13.93 -17.23 8.23
C MET A 261 12.81 -18.08 7.58
N LEU A 262 12.71 -18.08 6.25
CA LEU A 262 11.74 -18.91 5.53
C LEU A 262 12.01 -20.40 5.73
N GLN A 263 13.29 -20.81 5.73
CA GLN A 263 13.68 -22.18 6.03
C GLN A 263 13.37 -22.53 7.49
N ALA A 264 13.76 -21.70 8.45
CA ALA A 264 13.47 -21.91 9.86
C ALA A 264 11.97 -21.99 10.16
N LEU A 265 11.14 -21.25 9.40
CA LEU A 265 9.69 -21.33 9.47
C LEU A 265 9.17 -22.64 8.84
N ALA A 266 9.80 -23.11 7.75
CA ALA A 266 9.48 -24.42 7.15
C ALA A 266 9.80 -25.59 8.08
N ASP A 267 10.96 -25.52 8.75
CA ASP A 267 11.43 -26.58 9.65
C ASP A 267 10.67 -26.59 10.99
N SER A 268 9.96 -25.51 11.32
CA SER A 268 9.19 -25.38 12.57
C SER A 268 7.76 -25.92 12.47
N GLU A 269 7.44 -26.77 11.47
CA GLU A 269 6.11 -27.34 11.28
C GLU A 269 5.61 -28.03 12.56
N SER A 270 4.86 -27.27 13.35
CA SER A 270 3.99 -27.78 14.39
C SER A 270 2.58 -27.91 13.82
N ALA A 271 1.94 -29.05 14.00
CA ALA A 271 0.53 -29.25 13.65
C ALA A 271 -0.42 -28.25 14.36
N ALA A 272 0.12 -27.42 15.26
CA ALA A 272 -0.60 -26.41 16.04
C ALA A 272 -0.52 -24.97 15.44
N ASP A 273 0.29 -24.74 14.39
CA ASP A 273 0.39 -23.40 13.78
C ASP A 273 -0.77 -23.17 12.79
N ASP A 274 -1.48 -22.06 13.00
CA ASP A 274 -2.53 -21.62 12.07
C ASP A 274 -1.92 -21.33 10.69
N PRO A 275 -2.42 -21.97 9.61
CA PRO A 275 -1.94 -21.74 8.24
C PRO A 275 -1.98 -20.26 7.83
N GLN A 276 -2.95 -19.49 8.34
CA GLN A 276 -3.08 -18.07 8.06
C GLN A 276 -1.95 -17.25 8.71
N ASP A 277 -1.63 -17.54 9.97
CA ASP A 277 -0.50 -16.91 10.67
C ASP A 277 0.82 -17.16 9.97
N ARG A 278 1.02 -18.40 9.50
CA ARG A 278 2.20 -18.79 8.74
C ARG A 278 2.28 -18.02 7.41
N ALA A 279 1.17 -17.90 6.68
CA ALA A 279 1.12 -17.13 5.43
C ALA A 279 1.43 -15.65 5.65
N ARG A 280 0.94 -15.07 6.76
CA ARG A 280 1.24 -13.69 7.17
C ARG A 280 2.74 -13.49 7.45
N LEU A 281 3.38 -14.40 8.20
CA LEU A 281 4.82 -14.33 8.48
C LEU A 281 5.65 -14.47 7.20
N ILE A 282 5.31 -15.40 6.30
CA ILE A 282 5.96 -15.53 4.98
C ILE A 282 5.85 -14.22 4.20
N SER A 283 4.66 -13.62 4.18
CA SER A 283 4.39 -12.36 3.48
C SER A 283 5.19 -11.20 4.07
N LEU A 284 5.33 -11.16 5.41
CA LEU A 284 6.13 -10.14 6.11
C LEU A 284 7.62 -10.28 5.76
N ILE A 285 8.18 -11.49 5.84
CA ILE A 285 9.58 -11.75 5.49
C ILE A 285 9.84 -11.34 4.03
N ARG A 286 8.95 -11.74 3.11
CA ARG A 286 9.06 -11.39 1.69
C ARG A 286 8.88 -9.89 1.43
N MET A 287 8.08 -9.20 2.22
CA MET A 287 7.92 -7.74 2.12
C MET A 287 9.25 -7.04 2.40
N TYR A 288 9.95 -7.41 3.47
CA TYR A 288 11.23 -6.81 3.83
C TYR A 288 12.38 -7.20 2.90
N ALA A 289 12.36 -8.40 2.32
CA ALA A 289 13.37 -8.86 1.36
C ALA A 289 13.19 -8.28 -0.06
N ALA A 290 12.02 -7.73 -0.36
CA ALA A 290 11.69 -7.29 -1.71
C ALA A 290 12.32 -5.93 -2.07
N PRO A 291 12.47 -5.64 -3.38
CA PRO A 291 12.80 -4.31 -3.85
C PRO A 291 11.76 -3.26 -3.41
N ASN A 292 12.17 -1.99 -3.39
CA ASN A 292 11.30 -0.87 -3.00
C ASN A 292 10.06 -0.71 -3.90
N SER A 293 10.18 -1.04 -5.18
CA SER A 293 9.05 -1.08 -6.13
C SER A 293 8.63 -2.51 -6.42
N ARG A 294 7.34 -2.78 -6.45
CA ARG A 294 6.77 -4.10 -6.68
C ARG A 294 5.57 -4.03 -7.61
N TYR A 295 5.37 -5.08 -8.40
CA TYR A 295 4.17 -5.21 -9.22
C TYR A 295 2.93 -5.46 -8.36
N ILE A 296 1.82 -4.81 -8.75
CA ILE A 296 0.51 -5.02 -8.13
C ILE A 296 -0.09 -6.31 -8.70
N ASN A 297 -0.50 -7.21 -7.83
CA ASN A 297 -1.28 -8.36 -8.20
C ASN A 297 -2.77 -8.01 -8.15
N TYR A 298 -3.31 -7.47 -9.24
CA TYR A 298 -4.72 -7.12 -9.32
C TYR A 298 -5.61 -8.37 -9.23
N TYR A 299 -6.56 -8.40 -8.32
CA TYR A 299 -7.52 -9.50 -8.18
C TYR A 299 -8.61 -9.48 -9.25
N GLY A 300 -9.06 -8.30 -9.66
CA GLY A 300 -10.13 -8.16 -10.64
C GLY A 300 -10.53 -6.69 -10.86
N PRO A 301 -11.70 -6.46 -11.46
CA PRO A 301 -12.26 -5.14 -11.64
C PRO A 301 -12.65 -4.49 -10.30
N PRO A 302 -13.08 -3.22 -10.30
CA PRO A 302 -13.56 -2.53 -9.09
C PRO A 302 -14.56 -3.36 -8.30
N ARG A 303 -14.49 -3.25 -6.96
CA ARG A 303 -15.33 -4.01 -6.01
C ARG A 303 -15.08 -5.52 -5.95
N THR A 304 -13.99 -6.03 -6.56
CA THR A 304 -13.55 -7.43 -6.34
C THR A 304 -13.12 -7.62 -4.88
N ILE A 305 -12.42 -6.64 -4.28
CA ILE A 305 -12.19 -6.61 -2.83
C ILE A 305 -13.47 -6.14 -2.14
N THR A 306 -13.77 -6.71 -0.97
CA THR A 306 -14.93 -6.30 -0.16
C THR A 306 -14.93 -4.79 0.04
N THR A 307 -15.96 -4.13 -0.46
CA THR A 307 -16.10 -2.67 -0.43
C THR A 307 -17.42 -2.28 0.22
N ILE A 308 -17.36 -1.39 1.20
CA ILE A 308 -18.51 -0.88 1.95
C ILE A 308 -18.63 0.62 1.64
N PRO A 309 -19.75 1.10 1.09
CA PRO A 309 -19.99 2.53 0.92
C PRO A 309 -19.87 3.27 2.27
N TYR A 310 -19.28 4.47 2.26
CA TYR A 310 -19.03 5.23 3.49
C TYR A 310 -20.29 5.45 4.34
N HIS A 311 -21.42 5.79 3.69
CA HIS A 311 -22.70 5.99 4.37
C HIS A 311 -23.24 4.71 5.02
N GLU A 312 -22.99 3.54 4.41
CA GLU A 312 -23.32 2.23 5.00
C GLU A 312 -22.40 1.94 6.19
N ALA A 313 -21.08 2.20 6.07
CA ALA A 313 -20.14 1.99 7.17
C ALA A 313 -20.45 2.84 8.41
N LEU A 314 -21.06 4.02 8.24
CA LEU A 314 -21.57 4.83 9.34
C LEU A 314 -22.78 4.21 10.06
N GLN A 315 -23.47 3.26 9.44
CA GLN A 315 -24.65 2.59 9.98
C GLN A 315 -24.37 1.15 10.43
N LEU A 316 -23.14 0.70 10.27
CA LEU A 316 -22.73 -0.67 10.59
C LEU A 316 -22.98 -0.99 12.07
N ARG A 317 -23.63 -2.13 12.34
CA ARG A 317 -23.90 -2.66 13.66
C ARG A 317 -23.89 -4.18 13.62
N ASP A 318 -23.07 -4.82 14.45
CA ASP A 318 -22.91 -6.28 14.52
C ASP A 318 -22.63 -6.90 13.14
N GLY A 319 -21.78 -6.25 12.34
CA GLY A 319 -21.44 -6.66 10.99
C GLY A 319 -22.54 -6.45 9.94
N LYS A 320 -23.62 -5.73 10.25
CA LYS A 320 -24.81 -5.62 9.37
C LYS A 320 -25.15 -4.20 9.02
N VAL A 321 -25.58 -4.01 7.77
CA VAL A 321 -26.28 -2.82 7.28
C VAL A 321 -27.46 -3.27 6.43
N GLY A 322 -28.68 -3.04 6.91
CA GLY A 322 -29.89 -3.59 6.26
C GLY A 322 -29.83 -5.11 6.17
N THR A 323 -29.86 -5.64 4.94
CA THR A 323 -29.76 -7.10 4.65
C THR A 323 -28.34 -7.57 4.39
N LYS A 324 -27.38 -6.65 4.24
CA LYS A 324 -25.97 -6.95 3.95
C LYS A 324 -25.23 -7.30 5.24
N GLN A 325 -24.31 -8.26 5.12
CA GLN A 325 -23.44 -8.66 6.24
C GLN A 325 -21.98 -8.49 5.81
N TYR A 326 -21.20 -7.91 6.71
CA TYR A 326 -19.76 -7.67 6.55
C TYR A 326 -19.01 -8.21 7.77
N ASP A 327 -17.87 -8.80 7.53
CA ASP A 327 -16.95 -9.21 8.59
C ASP A 327 -15.71 -8.32 8.55
N LEU A 328 -15.48 -7.56 9.63
CA LEU A 328 -14.34 -6.67 9.78
C LEU A 328 -13.36 -7.14 10.85
N LYS A 329 -13.73 -8.19 11.60
CA LYS A 329 -12.95 -8.64 12.75
C LYS A 329 -11.56 -9.11 12.33
N GLY A 330 -10.53 -8.48 12.90
CA GLY A 330 -9.13 -8.82 12.62
C GLY A 330 -8.63 -8.39 11.26
N LYS A 331 -9.39 -7.57 10.51
CA LYS A 331 -9.05 -7.13 9.15
C LYS A 331 -8.48 -5.72 9.11
N ALA A 332 -7.74 -5.43 8.05
CA ALA A 332 -7.30 -4.09 7.71
C ALA A 332 -8.39 -3.36 6.92
N VAL A 333 -8.83 -2.20 7.40
CA VAL A 333 -9.83 -1.37 6.74
C VAL A 333 -9.19 -0.15 6.14
N PHE A 334 -9.27 0.01 4.82
CA PHE A 334 -8.81 1.19 4.10
C PHE A 334 -10.00 2.11 3.81
N VAL A 335 -9.88 3.36 4.20
CA VAL A 335 -10.88 4.41 3.94
C VAL A 335 -10.30 5.38 2.91
N GLY A 336 -10.90 5.47 1.75
CA GLY A 336 -10.38 6.30 0.68
C GLY A 336 -11.43 6.70 -0.36
N LEU A 337 -11.04 7.64 -1.21
CA LEU A 337 -11.88 8.13 -2.30
C LEU A 337 -11.94 7.07 -3.41
N SER A 338 -13.15 6.72 -3.82
CA SER A 338 -13.42 5.78 -4.91
C SER A 338 -14.45 6.38 -5.87
N GLU A 339 -14.05 7.43 -6.60
CA GLU A 339 -14.97 8.13 -7.51
C GLU A 339 -14.36 8.22 -8.91
N ALA A 340 -15.02 7.56 -9.87
CA ALA A 340 -14.63 7.56 -11.27
C ALA A 340 -14.91 8.89 -12.01
N VAL A 341 -15.80 9.73 -11.46
CA VAL A 341 -16.38 10.87 -12.19
C VAL A 341 -15.64 12.20 -11.96
N LEU A 342 -14.72 12.25 -11.02
CA LEU A 342 -13.96 13.48 -10.75
C LEU A 342 -12.78 13.62 -11.73
N ALA A 343 -13.09 13.85 -13.00
CA ALA A 343 -12.12 14.01 -14.10
C ALA A 343 -11.05 15.09 -13.87
N ASP A 344 -11.30 16.03 -12.96
CA ASP A 344 -10.36 17.12 -12.62
C ASP A 344 -9.33 16.74 -11.55
N ARG A 345 -9.40 15.54 -10.97
CA ARG A 345 -8.42 15.13 -9.97
C ARG A 345 -7.20 14.49 -10.63
N LYS A 346 -6.02 14.97 -10.23
CA LYS A 346 -4.71 14.48 -10.69
C LYS A 346 -4.39 13.02 -10.28
N ASP A 347 -5.28 12.39 -9.51
CA ASP A 347 -5.12 11.05 -8.93
C ASP A 347 -5.97 9.97 -9.61
N SER A 348 -6.39 10.21 -10.85
CA SER A 348 -7.08 9.21 -11.65
C SER A 348 -6.07 8.32 -12.37
N PHE A 349 -6.11 7.02 -12.11
CA PHE A 349 -5.17 6.06 -12.68
C PHE A 349 -5.86 4.99 -13.51
N TYR A 350 -5.25 4.68 -14.66
CA TYR A 350 -5.67 3.49 -15.41
C TYR A 350 -5.04 2.25 -14.79
N THR A 351 -5.81 1.18 -14.73
CA THR A 351 -5.38 -0.16 -14.32
C THR A 351 -5.50 -1.14 -15.48
N VAL A 352 -5.06 -2.37 -15.28
CA VAL A 352 -5.22 -3.45 -16.27
C VAL A 352 -6.70 -3.79 -16.53
N PHE A 353 -7.60 -3.46 -15.61
CA PHE A 353 -9.03 -3.69 -15.69
C PHE A 353 -9.83 -2.44 -16.09
N SER A 354 -9.19 -1.28 -16.26
CA SER A 354 -9.89 -0.09 -16.77
C SER A 354 -10.40 -0.35 -18.17
N GLN A 355 -11.66 0.00 -18.42
CA GLN A 355 -12.25 -0.03 -19.77
C GLN A 355 -11.74 1.16 -20.57
N ALA A 356 -11.80 1.07 -21.91
CA ALA A 356 -11.28 2.13 -22.80
C ALA A 356 -11.90 3.51 -22.55
N ASP A 357 -13.11 3.54 -21.96
CA ASP A 357 -13.92 4.75 -21.74
C ASP A 357 -14.08 5.11 -20.26
N GLY A 358 -13.34 4.46 -19.34
CA GLY A 358 -13.48 4.69 -17.90
C GLY A 358 -12.16 4.59 -17.13
N ILE A 359 -11.98 5.57 -16.25
CA ILE A 359 -10.95 5.60 -15.21
C ILE A 359 -11.58 4.92 -13.98
N PHE A 360 -10.87 4.01 -13.36
CA PHE A 360 -11.28 3.39 -12.10
C PHE A 360 -10.26 3.69 -11.01
#